data_8679610d52d3d29cafb94d3c0b7b08be
#
_entry.id   8679610d52d3d29cafb94d3c0b7b08be
#
_cell.length_a   1.000
_cell.length_b   1.000
_cell.length_c   1.000
_cell.angle_alpha   90.00
_cell.angle_beta   90.00
_cell.angle_gamma   90.00
#
_symmetry.space_group_name_H-M   'P 1'
#
loop_
_entity.id
_entity.type
_entity.pdbx_description
1 polymer ?
#
loop_
_entity_poly.entity_id
_entity_poly.type
_entity_poly.pdbx_seq_one_letter_code
_entity_poly.pdbx_strand_id
1 'polypeptide(L)'
;MLDTSTCVFFLRGELHLDKIIREKGLENIFISEVTVFELKYGAENSANPKKSHRAVDKFVKGLTIIPIFGIVDQYTNYKVLPRKNGKPMHVEFDLIIGVTALANEMILVTDNNHDFRYLENLKLVNWLERK
;
A
#
# COMPACT_ATOMS: atom_id res chain seq x y z
N MET A 1 6.52 -1.70 3.60
CA MET A 1 5.05 -1.73 3.43
C MET A 1 4.73 -1.79 1.94
N LEU A 2 3.80 -2.65 1.54
CA LEU A 2 3.33 -2.69 0.16
C LEU A 2 2.15 -1.73 -0.01
N ASP A 3 2.13 -0.96 -1.10
CA ASP A 3 0.93 -0.20 -1.44
C ASP A 3 -0.10 -1.13 -2.10
N THR A 4 -1.31 -0.62 -2.31
CA THR A 4 -2.40 -1.43 -2.85
C THR A 4 -2.11 -1.93 -4.27
N SER A 5 -1.51 -1.10 -5.13
CA SER A 5 -1.19 -1.48 -6.50
C SER A 5 -0.24 -2.68 -6.54
N THR A 6 0.80 -2.66 -5.69
CA THR A 6 1.75 -3.77 -5.59
C THR A 6 1.04 -5.05 -5.16
N CYS A 7 0.12 -4.95 -4.19
CA CYS A 7 -0.67 -6.11 -3.74
C CYS A 7 -1.53 -6.67 -4.87
N VAL A 8 -2.14 -5.80 -5.69
CA VAL A 8 -2.96 -6.24 -6.83
C VAL A 8 -2.10 -7.01 -7.83
N PHE A 9 -0.91 -6.51 -8.17
CA PHE A 9 0.01 -7.22 -9.06
C PHE A 9 0.39 -8.59 -8.51
N PHE A 10 0.66 -8.67 -7.21
CA PHE A 10 0.95 -9.94 -6.56
C PHE A 10 -0.22 -10.92 -6.70
N LEU A 11 -1.44 -10.46 -6.42
CA LEU A 11 -2.63 -11.31 -6.49
C LEU A 11 -2.93 -11.80 -7.91
N ARG A 12 -2.48 -11.05 -8.92
CA ARG A 12 -2.58 -11.45 -10.33
C ARG A 12 -1.45 -12.37 -10.78
N GLY A 13 -0.50 -12.67 -9.91
CA GLY A 13 0.65 -13.51 -10.24
C GLY A 13 1.63 -12.85 -11.20
N GLU A 14 1.66 -11.52 -11.23
CA GLU A 14 2.49 -10.77 -12.16
C GLU A 14 3.87 -10.46 -11.61
N LEU A 15 4.85 -10.34 -12.51
CA LEU A 15 6.20 -9.81 -12.25
C LEU A 15 7.00 -10.57 -11.18
N HIS A 16 6.67 -11.84 -10.96
CA HIS A 16 7.38 -12.72 -10.02
C HIS A 16 7.46 -12.16 -8.59
N LEU A 17 6.44 -11.40 -8.19
CA LEU A 17 6.39 -10.80 -6.86
C LEU A 17 6.35 -11.85 -5.75
N ASP A 18 5.76 -13.02 -6.03
CA ASP A 18 5.74 -14.14 -5.08
C ASP A 18 7.16 -14.57 -4.69
N LYS A 19 8.08 -14.56 -5.65
CA LYS A 19 9.48 -14.89 -5.41
C LYS A 19 10.15 -13.83 -4.53
N ILE A 20 9.94 -12.56 -4.85
CA ILE A 20 10.52 -11.45 -4.09
C ILE A 20 10.01 -11.48 -2.65
N ILE A 21 8.71 -11.68 -2.46
CA ILE A 21 8.10 -11.73 -1.13
C ILE A 21 8.67 -12.90 -0.33
N ARG A 22 8.85 -14.07 -0.95
CA ARG A 22 9.46 -15.22 -0.28
C ARG A 22 10.90 -14.96 0.13
N GLU A 23 11.66 -14.30 -0.72
CA GLU A 23 13.05 -13.94 -0.41
C GLU A 23 13.16 -12.97 0.76
N LYS A 24 12.21 -12.03 0.86
CA LYS A 24 12.16 -11.06 1.96
C LYS A 24 11.62 -11.64 3.25
N GLY A 25 10.79 -12.69 3.16
CA GLY A 25 10.10 -13.28 4.30
C GLY A 25 8.77 -12.60 4.60
N LEU A 26 7.70 -13.38 4.73
CA LEU A 26 6.36 -12.83 4.99
C LEU A 26 6.30 -12.00 6.26
N GLU A 27 7.08 -12.35 7.26
CA GLU A 27 7.15 -11.62 8.54
C GLU A 27 7.68 -10.20 8.39
N ASN A 28 8.33 -9.89 7.28
CA ASN A 28 8.87 -8.58 6.98
C ASN A 28 7.99 -7.76 6.03
N ILE A 29 6.83 -8.31 5.65
CA ILE A 29 5.91 -7.66 4.72
C ILE A 29 4.72 -7.09 5.50
N PHE A 30 4.47 -5.81 5.30
CA PHE A 30 3.42 -5.06 6.00
C PHE A 30 2.50 -4.40 4.99
N ILE A 31 1.22 -4.30 5.33
CA ILE A 31 0.25 -3.51 4.55
C ILE A 31 -0.57 -2.65 5.50
N SER A 32 -1.09 -1.56 4.98
CA SER A 32 -2.01 -0.72 5.72
C SER A 32 -3.39 -1.39 5.81
N GLU A 33 -4.09 -1.14 6.89
CA GLU A 33 -5.49 -1.52 7.06
C GLU A 33 -6.34 -1.04 5.88
N VAL A 34 -6.06 0.16 5.35
CA VAL A 34 -6.78 0.72 4.21
C VAL A 34 -6.56 -0.07 2.92
N THR A 35 -5.39 -0.69 2.79
CA THR A 35 -5.11 -1.58 1.65
C THR A 35 -6.04 -2.79 1.67
N VAL A 36 -6.34 -3.33 2.86
CA VAL A 36 -7.30 -4.43 2.99
C VAL A 36 -8.67 -4.01 2.45
N PHE A 37 -9.12 -2.80 2.80
CA PHE A 37 -10.39 -2.26 2.30
C PHE A 37 -10.41 -2.20 0.78
N GLU A 38 -9.34 -1.69 0.18
CA GLU A 38 -9.25 -1.58 -1.28
C GLU A 38 -9.21 -2.95 -1.97
N LEU A 39 -8.47 -3.90 -1.40
CA LEU A 39 -8.40 -5.26 -1.95
C LEU A 39 -9.75 -5.98 -1.87
N LYS A 40 -10.47 -5.82 -0.77
CA LYS A 40 -11.80 -6.42 -0.60
C LYS A 40 -12.83 -5.78 -1.52
N TYR A 41 -12.74 -4.47 -1.71
CA TYR A 41 -13.58 -3.78 -2.68
C TYR A 41 -13.33 -4.33 -4.10
N GLY A 42 -12.07 -4.45 -4.49
CA GLY A 42 -11.71 -5.01 -5.80
C GLY A 42 -12.20 -6.45 -5.96
N ALA A 43 -12.12 -7.25 -4.90
CA ALA A 43 -12.61 -8.63 -4.92
C ALA A 43 -14.13 -8.68 -5.14
N GLU A 44 -14.88 -7.83 -4.43
CA GLU A 44 -16.35 -7.76 -4.57
C GLU A 44 -16.76 -7.34 -5.97
N ASN A 45 -15.99 -6.46 -6.58
CA ASN A 45 -16.26 -5.92 -7.92
C ASN A 45 -15.68 -6.79 -9.04
N SER A 46 -15.15 -7.97 -8.75
CA SER A 46 -14.52 -8.86 -9.74
C SER A 46 -15.54 -9.77 -10.42
N ALA A 47 -15.10 -10.44 -11.48
CA ALA A 47 -15.95 -11.40 -12.22
C ALA A 47 -16.36 -12.60 -11.38
N ASN A 48 -15.54 -12.98 -10.39
CA ASN A 48 -15.84 -14.08 -9.46
C ASN A 48 -15.52 -13.63 -8.03
N PRO A 49 -16.45 -12.91 -7.37
CA PRO A 49 -16.19 -12.37 -6.03
C PRO A 49 -15.79 -13.40 -5.00
N LYS A 50 -16.43 -14.56 -4.98
CA LYS A 50 -16.12 -15.62 -4.03
C LYS A 50 -14.66 -16.05 -4.12
N LYS A 51 -14.18 -16.30 -5.32
CA LYS A 51 -12.80 -16.71 -5.57
C LYS A 51 -11.83 -15.60 -5.21
N SER A 52 -12.15 -14.36 -5.59
CA SER A 52 -11.31 -13.20 -5.33
C SER A 52 -11.19 -12.91 -3.85
N HIS A 53 -12.31 -12.99 -3.09
CA HIS A 53 -12.27 -12.81 -1.64
C HIS A 53 -11.39 -13.86 -0.97
N ARG A 54 -11.47 -15.11 -1.40
CA ARG A 54 -10.63 -16.18 -0.85
C ARG A 54 -9.15 -15.90 -1.09
N ALA A 55 -8.80 -15.40 -2.28
CA ALA A 55 -7.42 -15.07 -2.60
C ALA A 55 -6.91 -13.91 -1.72
N VAL A 56 -7.74 -12.88 -1.53
CA VAL A 56 -7.40 -11.75 -0.66
C VAL A 56 -7.23 -12.21 0.79
N ASP A 57 -8.18 -13.00 1.30
CA ASP A 57 -8.14 -13.48 2.69
C ASP A 57 -6.89 -14.31 2.95
N LYS A 58 -6.52 -15.17 2.02
CA LYS A 58 -5.31 -15.99 2.13
C LYS A 58 -4.04 -15.12 2.14
N PHE A 59 -3.99 -14.13 1.27
CA PHE A 59 -2.85 -13.21 1.18
C PHE A 59 -2.70 -12.41 2.47
N VAL A 60 -3.77 -11.78 2.91
CA VAL A 60 -3.79 -10.92 4.10
C VAL A 60 -3.43 -11.69 5.37
N LYS A 61 -3.88 -12.93 5.48
CA LYS A 61 -3.63 -13.78 6.64
C LYS A 61 -2.14 -13.99 6.90
N GLY A 62 -1.33 -13.99 5.85
CA GLY A 62 0.12 -14.21 5.97
C GLY A 62 0.92 -12.95 6.30
N LEU A 63 0.28 -11.78 6.32
CA LEU A 63 0.97 -10.49 6.46
C LEU A 63 0.65 -9.82 7.79
N THR A 64 1.47 -8.82 8.13
CA THR A 64 1.15 -7.93 9.26
C THR A 64 0.40 -6.71 8.75
N ILE A 65 -0.77 -6.46 9.33
CA ILE A 65 -1.61 -5.31 8.97
C ILE A 65 -1.36 -4.20 9.97
N ILE A 66 -1.00 -3.01 9.48
CA ILE A 66 -0.77 -1.84 10.32
C ILE A 66 -2.06 -1.05 10.43
N PRO A 67 -2.59 -0.87 11.65
CA PRO A 67 -3.82 -0.10 11.84
C PRO A 67 -3.61 1.38 11.57
N ILE A 68 -4.65 2.06 11.09
CA ILE A 68 -4.57 3.47 10.70
C ILE A 68 -4.94 4.45 11.80
N PHE A 69 -5.60 3.99 12.86
CA PHE A 69 -6.04 4.89 13.92
C PHE A 69 -4.85 5.62 14.56
N GLY A 70 -3.74 4.95 14.73
CA GLY A 70 -2.54 5.50 15.37
C GLY A 70 -1.85 6.62 14.59
N ILE A 71 -2.21 6.85 13.32
CA ILE A 71 -1.54 7.87 12.50
C ILE A 71 -2.42 9.09 12.23
N VAL A 72 -3.52 9.25 12.97
CA VAL A 72 -4.50 10.33 12.73
C VAL A 72 -3.84 11.70 12.71
N ASP A 73 -3.01 11.99 13.70
CA ASP A 73 -2.39 13.31 13.81
C ASP A 73 -1.39 13.58 12.69
N GLN A 74 -0.57 12.59 12.36
CA GLN A 74 0.36 12.69 11.24
C GLN A 74 -0.40 12.86 9.92
N TYR A 75 -1.48 12.11 9.74
CA TYR A 75 -2.33 12.21 8.57
C TYR A 75 -2.85 13.64 8.38
N THR A 76 -3.42 14.23 9.44
CA THR A 76 -3.98 15.58 9.34
C THR A 76 -2.90 16.60 8.98
N ASN A 77 -1.73 16.49 9.59
CA ASN A 77 -0.61 17.36 9.31
C ASN A 77 -0.18 17.30 7.83
N TYR A 78 0.02 16.10 7.31
CA TYR A 78 0.43 15.94 5.91
C TYR A 78 -0.67 16.31 4.92
N LYS A 79 -1.92 16.15 5.30
CA LYS A 79 -3.04 16.55 4.43
C LYS A 79 -3.11 18.05 4.25
N VAL A 80 -2.78 18.82 5.27
CA VAL A 80 -2.84 20.28 5.23
C VAL A 80 -1.64 20.88 4.48
N LEU A 81 -0.46 20.25 4.55
CA LEU A 81 0.76 20.77 3.94
C LEU A 81 0.65 21.10 2.45
N PRO A 82 0.13 20.22 1.57
CA PRO A 82 0.01 20.55 0.14
C PRO A 82 -0.89 21.76 -0.11
N ARG A 83 -1.93 21.91 0.68
CA ARG A 83 -2.85 23.08 0.56
C ARG A 83 -2.13 24.37 0.89
N LYS A 84 -1.31 24.37 1.95
CA LYS A 84 -0.50 25.53 2.34
C LYS A 84 0.53 25.88 1.27
N ASN A 85 1.04 24.86 0.56
CA ASN A 85 2.04 25.06 -0.49
C ASN A 85 1.41 25.21 -1.87
N GLY A 86 0.08 25.32 -1.95
CA GLY A 86 -0.62 25.46 -3.23
C GLY A 86 -0.67 24.20 -4.08
N LYS A 87 -0.34 23.05 -3.52
CA LYS A 87 -0.33 21.77 -4.23
C LYS A 87 -1.54 20.93 -3.85
N PRO A 88 -2.38 20.52 -4.82
CA PRO A 88 -3.52 19.67 -4.51
C PRO A 88 -3.10 18.26 -4.14
N MET A 89 -3.84 17.65 -3.24
CA MET A 89 -3.71 16.25 -2.88
C MET A 89 -4.55 15.39 -3.84
N HIS A 90 -3.97 14.28 -4.30
CA HIS A 90 -4.60 13.51 -5.35
C HIS A 90 -5.50 12.37 -4.87
N VAL A 91 -5.01 11.49 -3.99
CA VAL A 91 -5.74 10.29 -3.59
C VAL A 91 -5.64 10.10 -2.08
N GLU A 92 -6.81 10.06 -1.43
CA GLU A 92 -6.92 9.96 0.02
C GLU A 92 -6.27 8.69 0.58
N PHE A 93 -6.55 7.55 -0.03
CA PHE A 93 -6.01 6.26 0.46
C PHE A 93 -4.49 6.19 0.30
N ASP A 94 -3.96 6.75 -0.78
CA ASP A 94 -2.51 6.81 -0.98
C ASP A 94 -1.85 7.66 0.11
N LEU A 95 -2.48 8.77 0.49
CA LEU A 95 -1.98 9.58 1.60
C LEU A 95 -1.92 8.77 2.89
N ILE A 96 -2.99 8.06 3.22
CA ILE A 96 -3.05 7.24 4.43
C ILE A 96 -1.97 6.16 4.40
N ILE A 97 -1.80 5.49 3.27
CA ILE A 97 -0.77 4.45 3.10
C ILE A 97 0.63 5.05 3.30
N GLY A 98 0.92 6.16 2.62
CA GLY A 98 2.22 6.80 2.70
C GLY A 98 2.53 7.32 4.11
N VAL A 99 1.57 7.96 4.76
CA VAL A 99 1.74 8.45 6.13
C VAL A 99 1.92 7.29 7.11
N THR A 100 1.21 6.18 6.91
CA THR A 100 1.37 4.99 7.75
C THR A 100 2.81 4.46 7.66
N ALA A 101 3.36 4.40 6.44
CA ALA A 101 4.74 3.97 6.24
C ALA A 101 5.72 4.92 6.92
N LEU A 102 5.53 6.23 6.76
CA LEU A 102 6.37 7.24 7.42
C LEU A 102 6.34 7.13 8.94
N ALA A 103 5.14 7.04 9.50
CA ALA A 103 4.95 7.00 10.95
C ALA A 103 5.58 5.75 11.58
N ASN A 104 5.71 4.68 10.82
CA ASN A 104 6.28 3.41 11.26
C ASN A 104 7.73 3.21 10.76
N GLU A 105 8.33 4.23 10.16
CA GLU A 105 9.69 4.20 9.62
C GLU A 105 9.90 3.06 8.64
N MET A 106 8.93 2.84 7.78
CA MET A 106 8.95 1.78 6.78
C MET A 106 9.23 2.30 5.38
N ILE A 107 9.89 1.48 4.57
CA ILE A 107 10.03 1.73 3.13
C ILE A 107 8.70 1.36 2.46
N LEU A 108 8.21 2.23 1.59
CA LEU A 108 7.00 1.94 0.82
C LEU A 108 7.36 1.32 -0.52
N VAL A 109 6.80 0.16 -0.80
CA VAL A 109 6.96 -0.53 -2.09
C VAL A 109 5.80 -0.11 -2.99
N THR A 110 6.13 0.60 -4.07
CA THR A 110 5.14 1.13 -5.00
C THR A 110 5.77 1.28 -6.39
N ASP A 111 4.97 1.15 -7.44
CA ASP A 111 5.37 1.52 -8.80
C ASP A 111 4.91 2.94 -9.14
N ASN A 112 4.28 3.62 -8.21
CA ASN A 112 3.66 4.92 -8.40
C ASN A 112 4.40 6.01 -7.62
N ASN A 113 5.69 6.16 -7.90
CA ASN A 113 6.54 7.14 -7.23
C ASN A 113 5.98 8.55 -7.31
N HIS A 114 5.33 8.87 -8.44
CA HIS A 114 4.77 10.21 -8.66
C HIS A 114 3.76 10.62 -7.60
N ASP A 115 2.87 9.71 -7.22
CA ASP A 115 1.79 10.01 -6.29
C ASP A 115 2.27 10.13 -4.84
N PHE A 116 3.49 9.66 -4.53
CA PHE A 116 4.04 9.71 -3.17
C PHE A 116 5.18 10.73 -3.01
N ARG A 117 5.57 11.44 -4.07
CA ARG A 117 6.69 12.40 -4.02
C ARG A 117 6.52 13.54 -3.03
N TYR A 118 5.29 13.94 -2.76
CA TYR A 118 5.02 15.02 -1.84
C TYR A 118 5.34 14.66 -0.38
N LEU A 119 5.53 13.38 -0.10
CA LEU A 119 5.96 12.91 1.21
C LEU A 119 7.49 12.78 1.19
N GLU A 120 8.18 13.89 1.35
CA GLU A 120 9.62 14.03 1.10
C GLU A 120 10.51 13.05 1.86
N ASN A 121 10.13 12.71 3.10
CA ASN A 121 10.92 11.82 3.93
C ASN A 121 10.59 10.34 3.73
N LEU A 122 9.63 10.03 2.86
CA LEU A 122 9.23 8.65 2.61
C LEU A 122 10.20 7.99 1.63
N LYS A 123 10.76 6.85 2.05
CA LYS A 123 11.61 6.05 1.19
C LYS A 123 10.75 5.16 0.31
N LEU A 124 10.96 5.24 -1.00
CA LEU A 124 10.21 4.48 -1.99
C LEU A 124 11.11 3.46 -2.66
N VAL A 125 10.56 2.29 -2.97
CA VAL A 125 11.23 1.27 -3.77
C VAL A 125 10.21 0.66 -4.71
N ASN A 126 10.66 0.31 -5.92
CA ASN A 126 9.79 -0.29 -6.93
C ASN A 126 10.27 -1.72 -7.21
N TRP A 127 9.47 -2.71 -6.79
CA TRP A 127 9.75 -4.12 -7.08
C TRP A 127 9.21 -4.54 -8.45
N LEU A 128 8.47 -3.65 -9.12
CA LEU A 128 7.85 -3.90 -10.41
C LEU A 128 8.71 -3.38 -11.56
N GLU A 129 9.93 -2.98 -11.29
CA GLU A 129 10.83 -2.46 -12.31
C GLU A 129 11.08 -3.50 -13.39
N ARG A 130 10.80 -3.10 -14.62
CA ARG A 130 11.04 -3.92 -15.81
C ARG A 130 12.35 -3.49 -16.44
N LYS A 131 13.21 -4.45 -16.67
CA LYS A 131 14.45 -4.18 -17.42
C LYS A 131 14.19 -4.33 -18.90
#